data_c0668ab45a5d8ccd4111d3c3e928fa4b
#
_entry.id   c0668ab45a5d8ccd4111d3c3e928fa4b
#
_cell.length_a   1.000
_cell.length_b   1.000
_cell.length_c   1.000
_cell.angle_alpha   90.00
_cell.angle_beta   90.00
_cell.angle_gamma   90.00
#
_symmetry.space_group_name_H-M   'P 1'
#
loop_
_entity.id
_entity.type
_entity.pdbx_description
1 polymer ?
#
loop_
_entity_poly.entity_id
_entity_poly.type
_entity_poly.pdbx_seq_one_letter_code
_entity_poly.pdbx_strand_id
1 'polypeptide(L)'
;MDRYEVMAGKMAPLTDGAHRKWGFTGKVETRSYERLVDALIDFVETGDGLKARFLTGFAACLAADRKSVENRGFGVAVRKVRCHRGEDGTVRVSSVETMHERRYTVDDWRYDTAHCEQTENGQKS
;
A
#
# COMPACT_ATOMS: atom_id res chain seq x y z
N MET A 1 -11.18 -10.63 21.06
CA MET A 1 -11.65 -11.04 19.71
C MET A 1 -10.95 -10.20 18.67
N ASP A 2 -10.22 -10.86 17.79
CA ASP A 2 -9.42 -10.16 16.77
C ASP A 2 -10.06 -10.31 15.40
N ARG A 3 -10.02 -9.24 14.62
CA ARG A 3 -10.43 -9.24 13.23
C ARG A 3 -9.26 -8.68 12.40
N TYR A 4 -9.27 -9.02 11.14
CA TYR A 4 -8.23 -8.55 10.22
C TYR A 4 -8.89 -7.80 9.08
N GLU A 5 -8.35 -6.64 8.76
CA GLU A 5 -8.87 -5.80 7.69
C GLU A 5 -7.80 -5.62 6.62
N VAL A 6 -8.21 -5.75 5.36
CA VAL A 6 -7.37 -5.42 4.22
C VAL A 6 -7.88 -4.10 3.64
N MET A 7 -7.02 -3.10 3.63
CA MET A 7 -7.32 -1.77 3.10
C MET A 7 -6.54 -1.55 1.82
N ALA A 8 -7.19 -1.07 0.79
CA ALA A 8 -6.54 -0.80 -0.50
C ALA A 8 -7.11 0.47 -1.13
N GLY A 9 -6.25 1.23 -1.79
CA GLY A 9 -6.68 2.44 -2.45
C GLY A 9 -5.53 3.24 -3.02
N LYS A 10 -5.86 4.40 -3.53
CA LYS A 10 -4.90 5.36 -4.04
C LYS A 10 -4.16 6.01 -2.88
N MET A 11 -2.89 6.34 -3.12
CA MET A 11 -2.07 7.08 -2.17
C MET A 11 -1.58 8.38 -2.79
N ALA A 12 -1.36 9.37 -1.95
CA ALA A 12 -0.80 10.65 -2.34
C ALA A 12 0.25 11.09 -1.32
N PRO A 13 1.22 11.94 -1.72
CA PRO A 13 2.19 12.46 -0.78
C PRO A 13 1.53 13.34 0.27
N LEU A 14 1.90 13.13 1.53
CA LEU A 14 1.45 13.95 2.66
C LEU A 14 2.46 15.05 3.01
N THR A 15 3.73 14.88 2.60
CA THR A 15 4.81 15.82 2.86
C THR A 15 5.59 16.08 1.57
N ASP A 16 6.38 17.15 1.57
CA ASP A 16 7.28 17.48 0.47
C ASP A 16 8.70 17.03 0.79
N GLY A 17 9.57 17.08 -0.21
CA GLY A 17 11.00 16.82 -0.04
C GLY A 17 11.43 15.43 -0.53
N ALA A 18 12.66 15.05 -0.18
CA ALA A 18 13.30 13.84 -0.70
C ALA A 18 12.73 12.54 -0.13
N HIS A 19 12.23 12.58 1.11
CA HIS A 19 11.65 11.40 1.76
C HIS A 19 10.20 11.69 2.13
N ARG A 20 9.36 11.75 1.09
CA ARG A 20 7.94 12.06 1.27
C ARG A 20 7.21 10.93 1.97
N LYS A 21 6.33 11.29 2.88
CA LYS A 21 5.40 10.34 3.47
C LYS A 21 4.18 10.23 2.55
N TRP A 22 3.67 9.00 2.42
CA TRP A 22 2.51 8.71 1.59
C TRP A 22 1.36 8.22 2.45
N GLY A 23 0.16 8.61 2.11
CA GLY A 23 -1.05 8.18 2.80
C GLY A 23 -2.17 7.91 1.83
N PHE A 24 -3.17 7.15 2.27
CA PHE A 24 -4.36 6.90 1.48
C PHE A 24 -5.11 8.19 1.21
N THR A 25 -5.62 8.33 -0.01
CA THR A 25 -6.43 9.47 -0.44
C THR A 25 -7.66 8.98 -1.18
N GLY A 26 -8.77 9.72 -1.05
CA GLY A 26 -10.02 9.36 -1.68
C GLY A 26 -10.66 8.13 -1.07
N LYS A 27 -11.35 7.35 -1.89
CA LYS A 27 -12.07 6.17 -1.43
C LYS A 27 -11.12 5.01 -1.18
N VAL A 28 -11.14 4.48 0.04
CA VAL A 28 -10.37 3.31 0.43
C VAL A 28 -11.31 2.12 0.55
N GLU A 29 -10.99 1.03 -0.13
CA GLU A 29 -11.74 -0.22 0.00
C GLU A 29 -11.23 -0.97 1.23
N THR A 30 -12.15 -1.43 2.09
CA THR A 30 -11.82 -2.18 3.29
C THR A 30 -12.62 -3.47 3.30
N ARG A 31 -11.93 -4.60 3.45
CA ARG A 31 -12.54 -5.92 3.59
C ARG A 31 -12.10 -6.53 4.90
N SER A 32 -13.04 -7.14 5.61
CA SER A 32 -12.79 -7.72 6.94
C SER A 32 -12.76 -9.24 6.88
N TYR A 33 -11.86 -9.83 7.65
CA TYR A 33 -11.67 -11.27 7.75
C TYR A 33 -11.53 -11.69 9.21
N GLU A 34 -12.05 -12.87 9.54
CA GLU A 34 -11.90 -13.44 10.88
C GLU A 34 -10.54 -14.13 11.05
N ARG A 35 -9.96 -14.62 9.94
CA ARG A 35 -8.70 -15.36 9.94
C ARG A 35 -7.61 -14.57 9.26
N LEU A 36 -6.43 -14.56 9.87
CA LEU A 36 -5.27 -13.86 9.30
C LEU A 36 -4.89 -14.42 7.93
N VAL A 37 -4.96 -15.74 7.74
CA VAL A 37 -4.57 -16.36 6.47
C VAL A 37 -5.43 -15.85 5.31
N ASP A 38 -6.73 -15.66 5.52
CA ASP A 38 -7.63 -15.14 4.49
C ASP A 38 -7.31 -13.70 4.15
N ALA A 39 -6.99 -12.89 5.16
CA ALA A 39 -6.57 -11.51 4.96
C ALA A 39 -5.23 -11.43 4.19
N LEU A 40 -4.28 -12.32 4.50
CA LEU A 40 -2.99 -12.36 3.81
C LEU A 40 -3.13 -12.76 2.34
N ILE A 41 -4.02 -13.71 2.03
CA ILE A 41 -4.30 -14.09 0.64
C ILE A 41 -4.84 -12.89 -0.14
N ASP A 42 -5.82 -12.18 0.42
CA ASP A 42 -6.37 -10.97 -0.19
C ASP A 42 -5.29 -9.89 -0.34
N PHE A 43 -4.46 -9.71 0.68
CA PHE A 43 -3.37 -8.73 0.67
C PHE A 43 -2.41 -8.98 -0.50
N VAL A 44 -1.99 -10.22 -0.71
CA VAL A 44 -1.06 -10.59 -1.79
C VAL A 44 -1.72 -10.40 -3.14
N GLU A 45 -2.93 -10.91 -3.34
CA GLU A 45 -3.66 -10.80 -4.61
C GLU A 45 -3.95 -9.34 -4.96
N THR A 46 -4.43 -8.57 -4.01
CA THR A 46 -4.71 -7.15 -4.18
C THR A 46 -3.43 -6.36 -4.46
N GLY A 47 -2.36 -6.66 -3.72
CA GLY A 47 -1.06 -6.03 -3.93
C GLY A 47 -0.51 -6.27 -5.33
N ASP A 48 -0.59 -7.49 -5.84
CA ASP A 48 -0.14 -7.82 -7.19
C ASP A 48 -0.97 -7.09 -8.25
N GLY A 49 -2.28 -7.00 -8.06
CA GLY A 49 -3.17 -6.25 -8.95
C GLY A 49 -2.87 -4.75 -8.96
N LEU A 50 -2.61 -4.18 -7.80
CA LEU A 50 -2.24 -2.77 -7.67
C LEU A 50 -0.89 -2.47 -8.29
N LYS A 51 0.07 -3.38 -8.16
CA LYS A 51 1.38 -3.26 -8.79
C LYS A 51 1.24 -3.21 -10.32
N ALA A 52 0.48 -4.13 -10.89
CA ALA A 52 0.22 -4.18 -12.33
C ALA A 52 -0.45 -2.89 -12.82
N ARG A 53 -1.45 -2.43 -12.08
CA ARG A 53 -2.17 -1.19 -12.38
C ARG A 53 -1.25 0.04 -12.30
N PHE A 54 -0.39 0.08 -11.29
CA PHE A 54 0.58 1.16 -11.12
C PHE A 54 1.55 1.20 -12.30
N LEU A 55 2.13 0.06 -12.68
CA LEU A 55 3.11 -0.01 -13.77
C LEU A 55 2.49 0.39 -15.11
N THR A 56 1.29 -0.09 -15.41
CA THR A 56 0.57 0.28 -16.64
C THR A 56 0.28 1.78 -16.67
N GLY A 57 -0.26 2.32 -15.60
CA GLY A 57 -0.57 3.74 -15.51
C GLY A 57 0.67 4.62 -15.48
N PHE A 58 1.75 4.15 -14.86
CA PHE A 58 3.02 4.87 -14.83
C PHE A 58 3.56 5.07 -16.26
N ALA A 59 3.60 4.02 -17.06
CA ALA A 59 4.07 4.09 -18.45
C ALA A 59 3.23 5.06 -19.28
N ALA A 60 1.90 5.00 -19.15
CA ALA A 60 0.98 5.88 -19.85
C ALA A 60 1.16 7.35 -19.44
N CYS A 61 1.29 7.62 -18.15
CA CYS A 61 1.47 8.97 -17.64
C CYS A 61 2.84 9.54 -17.99
N LEU A 62 3.87 8.72 -18.03
CA LEU A 62 5.21 9.15 -18.40
C LEU A 62 5.27 9.62 -19.85
N ALA A 63 4.52 8.97 -20.73
CA ALA A 63 4.41 9.36 -22.13
C ALA A 63 3.64 10.68 -22.32
N ALA A 64 2.65 10.94 -21.44
CA ALA A 64 1.80 12.13 -21.55
C ALA A 64 2.40 13.34 -20.81
N ASP A 65 2.77 13.17 -19.55
CA ASP A 65 3.29 14.26 -18.73
C ASP A 65 4.00 13.70 -17.49
N ARG A 66 5.29 14.01 -17.35
CA ARG A 66 6.10 13.56 -16.21
C ARG A 66 5.58 14.05 -14.87
N LYS A 67 4.99 15.23 -14.81
CA LYS A 67 4.49 15.82 -13.56
C LYS A 67 3.31 15.02 -12.98
N SER A 68 2.49 14.44 -13.86
CA SER A 68 1.33 13.66 -13.44
C SER A 68 1.72 12.37 -12.72
N VAL A 69 2.96 11.90 -12.92
CA VAL A 69 3.48 10.68 -12.30
C VAL A 69 3.96 10.92 -10.88
N GLU A 70 4.42 12.12 -10.56
CA GLU A 70 5.10 12.41 -9.29
C GLU A 70 4.24 12.15 -8.05
N ASN A 71 2.93 12.28 -8.18
CA ASN A 71 2.00 12.10 -7.07
C ASN A 71 1.16 10.82 -7.19
N ARG A 72 1.53 9.93 -8.13
CA ARG A 72 0.79 8.70 -8.36
C ARG A 72 1.25 7.60 -7.42
N GLY A 73 0.32 6.99 -6.73
CA GLY A 73 0.61 5.88 -5.86
C GLY A 73 -0.61 5.04 -5.52
N PHE A 74 -0.36 3.79 -5.14
CA PHE A 74 -1.36 2.87 -4.62
C PHE A 74 -0.78 2.16 -3.41
N GLY A 75 -1.65 1.74 -2.50
CA GLY A 75 -1.24 0.99 -1.33
C GLY A 75 -2.24 -0.05 -0.93
N VAL A 76 -1.76 -1.09 -0.25
CA VAL A 76 -2.57 -2.10 0.40
C VAL A 76 -1.94 -2.40 1.76
N ALA A 77 -2.77 -2.58 2.77
CA ALA A 77 -2.32 -2.86 4.13
C ALA A 77 -3.22 -3.89 4.78
N VAL A 78 -2.61 -4.71 5.64
CA VAL A 78 -3.36 -5.59 6.54
C VAL A 78 -3.21 -5.03 7.94
N ARG A 79 -4.32 -4.82 8.63
CA ARG A 79 -4.30 -4.41 10.02
C ARG A 79 -5.10 -5.37 10.88
N LYS A 80 -4.59 -5.58 12.08
CA LYS A 80 -5.25 -6.35 13.11
C LYS A 80 -6.08 -5.40 13.94
N VAL A 81 -7.38 -5.68 14.02
CA VAL A 81 -8.32 -4.90 14.81
C VAL A 81 -8.74 -5.74 16.01
N ARG A 82 -8.34 -5.30 17.20
CA ARG A 82 -8.74 -5.96 18.43
C ARG A 82 -10.04 -5.34 18.92
N CYS A 83 -11.05 -6.17 19.09
CA CYS A 83 -12.35 -5.76 19.56
C CYS A 83 -12.59 -6.26 20.99
N HIS A 84 -13.28 -5.45 21.77
CA HIS A 84 -13.67 -5.78 23.13
C HIS A 84 -15.17 -5.65 23.27
N ARG A 85 -15.81 -6.67 23.85
CA ARG A 85 -17.23 -6.63 24.15
C ARG A 85 -17.43 -6.05 25.55
N GLY A 86 -18.16 -4.95 25.64
CA GLY A 86 -18.52 -4.32 26.89
C GLY A 86 -19.63 -5.10 27.63
N GLU A 87 -19.86 -4.75 28.89
CA GLU A 87 -20.89 -5.36 29.73
C GLU A 87 -22.30 -5.16 29.16
N ASP A 88 -22.49 -4.09 28.41
CA ASP A 88 -23.75 -3.76 27.73
C ASP A 88 -23.96 -4.50 26.42
N GLY A 89 -23.02 -5.38 26.04
CA GLY A 89 -23.08 -6.13 24.77
C GLY A 89 -22.53 -5.39 23.57
N THR A 90 -22.16 -4.12 23.71
CA THR A 90 -21.57 -3.37 22.60
C THR A 90 -20.14 -3.82 22.33
N VAL A 91 -19.77 -3.85 21.03
CA VAL A 91 -18.41 -4.20 20.61
C VAL A 91 -17.66 -2.90 20.30
N ARG A 92 -16.53 -2.71 20.94
CA ARG A 92 -15.67 -1.54 20.74
C ARG A 92 -14.30 -1.96 20.25
N VAL A 93 -13.71 -1.14 19.38
CA VAL A 93 -12.33 -1.34 18.95
C VAL A 93 -11.40 -0.87 20.07
N SER A 94 -10.57 -1.76 20.58
CA SER A 94 -9.60 -1.43 21.62
C SER A 94 -8.23 -1.07 21.08
N SER A 95 -7.84 -1.67 19.94
CA SER A 95 -6.57 -1.34 19.30
C SER A 95 -6.60 -1.68 17.81
N VAL A 96 -5.78 -0.97 17.04
CA VAL A 96 -5.57 -1.21 15.62
C VAL A 96 -4.07 -1.22 15.38
N GLU A 97 -3.56 -2.28 14.74
CA GLU A 97 -2.15 -2.44 14.44
C GLU A 97 -1.97 -2.80 12.97
N THR A 98 -1.13 -2.05 12.27
CA THR A 98 -0.76 -2.39 10.89
C THR A 98 0.27 -3.51 10.93
N MET A 99 -0.06 -4.66 10.34
CA MET A 99 0.80 -5.84 10.33
C MET A 99 1.69 -5.88 9.09
N HIS A 100 1.12 -5.56 7.94
CA HIS A 100 1.82 -5.58 6.66
C HIS A 100 1.33 -4.43 5.80
N GLU A 101 2.25 -3.88 5.00
CA GLU A 101 1.93 -2.79 4.07
C GLU A 101 2.78 -2.94 2.82
N ARG A 102 2.17 -2.75 1.66
CA ARG A 102 2.86 -2.65 0.38
C ARG A 102 2.43 -1.36 -0.30
N ARG A 103 3.42 -0.62 -0.81
CA ARG A 103 3.17 0.63 -1.53
C ARG A 103 3.79 0.55 -2.91
N TYR A 104 3.10 1.13 -3.87
CA TYR A 104 3.55 1.27 -5.25
C TYR A 104 3.46 2.74 -5.59
N THR A 105 4.56 3.45 -5.39
CA THR A 105 4.66 4.90 -5.62
C THR A 105 5.85 5.18 -6.52
N VAL A 106 5.85 6.38 -7.10
CA VAL A 106 6.97 6.80 -7.93
C VAL A 106 8.29 6.86 -7.14
N ASP A 107 8.22 7.17 -5.85
CA ASP A 107 9.40 7.21 -5.00
C ASP A 107 9.99 5.82 -4.80
N ASP A 108 9.15 4.82 -4.54
CA ASP A 108 9.57 3.43 -4.41
C ASP A 108 10.11 2.88 -5.74
N TRP A 109 9.45 3.19 -6.84
CA TRP A 109 9.89 2.79 -8.18
C TRP A 109 11.28 3.33 -8.52
N ARG A 110 11.52 4.61 -8.25
CA ARG A 110 12.83 5.23 -8.50
C ARG A 110 13.94 4.58 -7.71
N TYR A 111 13.66 4.24 -6.46
CA TYR A 111 14.62 3.56 -5.60
C TYR A 111 14.97 2.18 -6.16
N ASP A 112 13.99 1.38 -6.50
CA ASP A 112 14.18 0.03 -7.03
C ASP A 112 14.96 0.06 -8.36
N THR A 113 14.62 0.99 -9.25
CA THR A 113 15.30 1.16 -10.54
C THR A 113 16.77 1.54 -10.35
N ALA A 114 17.05 2.49 -9.46
CA ALA A 114 18.42 2.91 -9.16
C ALA A 114 19.23 1.76 -8.56
N HIS A 115 18.63 0.96 -7.68
CA HIS A 115 19.28 -0.20 -7.09
C HIS A 115 19.60 -1.27 -8.13
N CYS A 116 18.68 -1.55 -9.05
CA CYS A 116 18.90 -2.49 -10.14
C CYS A 116 20.01 -2.04 -11.08
N GLU A 117 20.05 -0.77 -11.43
CA GLU A 117 21.11 -0.19 -12.27
C GLU A 117 22.48 -0.33 -11.62
N GLN A 118 22.59 -0.05 -10.33
CA GLN A 118 23.83 -0.22 -9.59
C GLN A 118 24.31 -1.66 -9.57
N THR A 119 23.40 -2.61 -9.44
CA THR A 119 23.71 -4.04 -9.45
C THR A 119 24.21 -4.47 -10.83
N GLU A 120 23.57 -4.04 -11.91
CA GLU A 120 23.99 -4.32 -13.28
C GLU A 120 25.38 -3.75 -13.58
N ASN A 121 25.62 -2.51 -13.18
CA ASN A 121 26.92 -1.87 -13.36
C ASN A 121 28.02 -2.60 -12.57
N GLY A 122 27.72 -3.11 -11.38
CA GLY A 122 28.63 -3.91 -10.59
C GLY A 122 28.98 -5.24 -11.25
N GLN A 123 28.07 -5.84 -12.00
CA GLN A 123 28.31 -7.10 -12.71
C GLN A 123 29.16 -6.92 -13.97
N LYS A 124 29.16 -5.75 -14.58
CA LYS A 124 29.92 -5.45 -15.79
C LYS A 124 31.37 -5.08 -15.50
N SER A 125 31.66 -4.77 -14.27
CA SER A 125 33.01 -4.46 -13.83
C SER A 125 33.73 -5.68 -13.29
#